data_44fac6232d8a79047facb3089ace9f1d
#
_entry.id   44fac6232d8a79047facb3089ace9f1d
#
_cell.length_a   1.000
_cell.length_b   1.000
_cell.length_c   1.000
_cell.angle_alpha   90.00
_cell.angle_beta   90.00
_cell.angle_gamma   90.00
#
_symmetry.space_group_name_H-M   'P 1'
#
loop_
_entity.id
_entity.type
_entity.pdbx_description
1 polymer ?
#
loop_
_entity_poly.entity_id
_entity_poly.type
_entity_poly.pdbx_seq_one_letter_code
_entity_poly.pdbx_strand_id
1 'polypeptide(L)'
;VGEYLMNYSKLDFVIFRPHNIFGPNMGFSHVIPQLTKKILDKKSKKIIITNSNHKRTFCYIDFAINLILKISHDKKSSKKIYNIGSPNSDISIMQLAKKIMKILNVKKKLLQSKKIEDNSPKKRRPDMNKSIIFFKSKHNFDEGLHKTVTWYKRYFLS
;
A
#
# COMPACT_ATOMS: atom_id res chain seq x y z
N VAL A 1 -16.78 -15.98 9.52
CA VAL A 1 -16.70 -16.74 8.26
C VAL A 1 -15.39 -17.54 8.20
N GLY A 2 -14.21 -16.90 8.40
CA GLY A 2 -12.92 -17.59 8.30
C GLY A 2 -12.76 -18.78 9.24
N GLU A 3 -13.12 -18.63 10.53
CA GLU A 3 -13.06 -19.72 11.51
C GLU A 3 -14.02 -20.86 11.17
N TYR A 4 -15.24 -20.54 10.70
CA TYR A 4 -16.21 -21.54 10.26
C TYR A 4 -15.65 -22.36 9.09
N LEU A 5 -15.11 -21.70 8.06
CA LEU A 5 -14.51 -22.41 6.93
C LEU A 5 -13.36 -23.31 7.37
N MET A 6 -12.50 -22.84 8.29
CA MET A 6 -11.36 -23.62 8.78
C MET A 6 -11.78 -24.91 9.47
N ASN A 7 -12.86 -24.87 10.26
CA ASN A 7 -13.28 -25.98 11.12
C ASN A 7 -14.28 -26.93 10.47
N TYR A 8 -15.13 -26.45 9.56
CA TYR A 8 -16.30 -27.19 9.09
C TYR A 8 -16.32 -27.43 7.57
N SER A 9 -15.50 -26.73 6.78
CA SER A 9 -15.48 -26.93 5.33
C SER A 9 -14.63 -28.12 4.91
N LYS A 10 -15.17 -28.95 4.00
CA LYS A 10 -14.40 -29.99 3.28
C LYS A 10 -13.65 -29.44 2.06
N LEU A 11 -13.89 -28.16 1.70
CA LEU A 11 -13.27 -27.52 0.56
C LEU A 11 -11.82 -27.17 0.84
N ASP A 12 -10.99 -27.23 -0.19
CA ASP A 12 -9.67 -26.64 -0.18
C ASP A 12 -9.76 -25.14 -0.44
N PHE A 13 -9.20 -24.33 0.46
CA PHE A 13 -9.23 -22.88 0.35
C PHE A 13 -8.02 -22.25 1.02
N VAL A 14 -7.70 -21.01 0.65
CA VAL A 14 -6.70 -20.15 1.30
C VAL A 14 -7.34 -18.82 1.63
N ILE A 15 -7.08 -18.29 2.82
CA ILE A 15 -7.54 -16.97 3.21
C ILE A 15 -6.40 -15.97 3.07
N PHE A 16 -6.62 -14.93 2.27
CA PHE A 16 -5.67 -13.83 2.12
C PHE A 16 -6.12 -12.61 2.89
N ARG A 17 -5.19 -11.97 3.61
CA ARG A 17 -5.38 -10.68 4.31
C ARG A 17 -4.49 -9.62 3.66
N PRO A 18 -5.02 -8.82 2.71
CA PRO A 18 -4.23 -7.78 2.04
C PRO A 18 -3.91 -6.62 2.97
N HIS A 19 -2.67 -6.09 2.87
CA HIS A 19 -2.20 -4.95 3.66
C HIS A 19 -1.61 -3.87 2.78
N ASN A 20 -2.25 -2.69 2.76
CA ASN A 20 -1.82 -1.49 2.05
C ASN A 20 -1.37 -1.79 0.61
N ILE A 21 -2.17 -2.59 -0.12
CA ILE A 21 -1.96 -2.84 -1.55
C ILE A 21 -2.21 -1.53 -2.30
N PHE A 22 -1.33 -1.20 -3.24
CA PHE A 22 -1.46 -0.02 -4.06
C PHE A 22 -1.10 -0.29 -5.52
N GLY A 23 -1.62 0.51 -6.43
CA GLY A 23 -1.38 0.42 -7.87
C GLY A 23 -2.23 1.43 -8.64
N PRO A 24 -2.08 1.47 -9.98
CA PRO A 24 -2.97 2.24 -10.85
C PRO A 24 -4.45 1.92 -10.58
N ASN A 25 -5.29 2.94 -10.70
CA ASN A 25 -6.75 2.81 -10.50
C ASN A 25 -7.19 2.31 -9.11
N MET A 26 -6.37 2.47 -8.06
CA MET A 26 -6.82 2.23 -6.69
C MET A 26 -7.82 3.32 -6.25
N GLY A 27 -8.65 3.05 -5.25
CA GLY A 27 -9.69 3.99 -4.78
C GLY A 27 -9.13 5.36 -4.36
N PHE A 28 -9.83 6.43 -4.74
CA PHE A 28 -9.39 7.84 -4.53
C PHE A 28 -9.29 8.27 -3.06
N SER A 29 -9.93 7.55 -2.15
CA SER A 29 -9.84 7.79 -0.70
C SER A 29 -8.52 7.38 -0.07
N HIS A 30 -7.67 6.65 -0.80
CA HIS A 30 -6.38 6.22 -0.30
C HIS A 30 -5.30 7.31 -0.36
N VAL A 31 -4.27 7.17 0.48
CA VAL A 31 -3.24 8.21 0.70
C VAL A 31 -2.44 8.57 -0.56
N ILE A 32 -2.11 7.62 -1.43
CA ILE A 32 -1.31 7.89 -2.65
C ILE A 32 -2.10 8.76 -3.64
N PRO A 33 -3.34 8.41 -4.06
CA PRO A 33 -4.15 9.29 -4.91
C PRO A 33 -4.42 10.65 -4.28
N GLN A 34 -4.76 10.69 -2.98
CA GLN A 34 -5.02 11.95 -2.29
C GLN A 34 -3.81 12.89 -2.28
N LEU A 35 -2.62 12.37 -1.97
CA LEU A 35 -1.39 13.16 -2.03
C LEU A 35 -1.07 13.59 -3.44
N THR A 36 -1.23 12.71 -4.43
CA THR A 36 -1.01 13.04 -5.85
C THR A 36 -1.92 14.18 -6.29
N LYS A 37 -3.22 14.13 -5.98
CA LYS A 37 -4.18 15.21 -6.26
C LYS A 37 -3.79 16.52 -5.59
N LYS A 38 -3.47 16.52 -4.29
CA LYS A 38 -3.04 17.71 -3.54
C LYS A 38 -1.75 18.33 -4.09
N ILE A 39 -0.82 17.49 -4.55
CA ILE A 39 0.46 17.94 -5.11
C ILE A 39 0.24 18.57 -6.50
N LEU A 40 -0.66 18.04 -7.31
CA LEU A 40 -1.00 18.57 -8.64
C LEU A 40 -1.85 19.84 -8.59
N ASP A 41 -2.57 20.10 -7.49
CA ASP A 41 -3.42 21.28 -7.37
C ASP A 41 -2.59 22.58 -7.43
N LYS A 42 -2.69 23.29 -8.56
CA LYS A 42 -1.93 24.53 -8.81
C LYS A 42 -2.31 25.70 -7.88
N LYS A 43 -3.48 25.66 -7.24
CA LYS A 43 -3.99 26.74 -6.38
C LYS A 43 -3.23 26.86 -5.05
N SER A 44 -2.62 25.78 -4.58
CA SER A 44 -1.90 25.77 -3.30
C SER A 44 -0.39 25.59 -3.48
N LYS A 45 0.39 26.51 -2.88
CA LYS A 45 1.85 26.40 -2.77
C LYS A 45 2.31 25.56 -1.55
N LYS A 46 1.38 25.24 -0.65
CA LYS A 46 1.63 24.50 0.60
C LYS A 46 0.73 23.27 0.68
N ILE A 47 1.24 22.17 1.22
CA ILE A 47 0.48 20.93 1.43
C ILE A 47 0.53 20.60 2.91
N ILE A 48 -0.63 20.56 3.56
CA ILE A 48 -0.76 20.14 4.95
C ILE A 48 -0.96 18.62 4.99
N ILE A 49 -0.10 17.93 5.71
CA ILE A 49 -0.12 16.47 5.86
C ILE A 49 -0.52 16.14 7.29
N THR A 50 -1.67 15.49 7.44
CA THR A 50 -2.14 14.95 8.71
C THR A 50 -1.38 13.65 8.99
N ASN A 51 -1.09 13.38 10.27
CA ASN A 51 -0.38 12.18 10.72
C ASN A 51 0.94 11.92 9.95
N SER A 52 1.67 12.98 9.63
CA SER A 52 2.86 12.96 8.75
C SER A 52 3.93 11.95 9.14
N ASN A 53 4.05 11.66 10.45
CA ASN A 53 5.03 10.72 11.02
C ASN A 53 4.51 9.27 11.10
N HIS A 54 3.23 9.03 10.80
CA HIS A 54 2.70 7.66 10.76
C HIS A 54 3.39 6.85 9.69
N LYS A 55 3.79 5.63 10.04
CA LYS A 55 4.52 4.73 9.15
C LYS A 55 3.62 3.64 8.62
N ARG A 56 3.78 3.33 7.35
CA ARG A 56 3.06 2.26 6.63
C ARG A 56 4.04 1.50 5.75
N THR A 57 3.84 0.19 5.64
CA THR A 57 4.39 -0.59 4.54
C THR A 57 3.42 -0.53 3.37
N PHE A 58 3.91 -0.41 2.16
CA PHE A 58 3.10 -0.37 0.95
C PHE A 58 3.49 -1.54 0.04
N CYS A 59 2.51 -2.27 -0.46
CA CYS A 59 2.71 -3.42 -1.33
C CYS A 59 2.18 -3.12 -2.73
N TYR A 60 3.05 -3.14 -3.74
CA TYR A 60 2.63 -2.91 -5.12
C TYR A 60 1.81 -4.09 -5.64
N ILE A 61 0.77 -3.80 -6.42
CA ILE A 61 -0.23 -4.79 -6.84
C ILE A 61 0.36 -5.98 -7.58
N ASP A 62 1.32 -5.78 -8.49
CA ASP A 62 1.92 -6.88 -9.26
C ASP A 62 2.64 -7.88 -8.33
N PHE A 63 3.31 -7.36 -7.28
CA PHE A 63 3.94 -8.20 -6.27
C PHE A 63 2.90 -8.97 -5.45
N ALA A 64 1.81 -8.30 -5.06
CA ALA A 64 0.72 -8.93 -4.31
C ALA A 64 0.06 -10.06 -5.12
N ILE A 65 -0.24 -9.85 -6.40
CA ILE A 65 -0.81 -10.85 -7.30
C ILE A 65 0.13 -12.05 -7.44
N ASN A 66 1.42 -11.80 -7.71
CA ASN A 66 2.41 -12.88 -7.84
C ASN A 66 2.51 -13.71 -6.55
N LEU A 67 2.42 -13.07 -5.38
CA LEU A 67 2.45 -13.76 -4.10
C LEU A 67 1.19 -14.61 -3.90
N ILE A 68 0.01 -14.05 -4.18
CA ILE A 68 -1.27 -14.77 -4.11
C ILE A 68 -1.25 -16.01 -5.01
N LEU A 69 -0.83 -15.87 -6.27
CA LEU A 69 -0.76 -16.98 -7.21
C LEU A 69 0.17 -18.09 -6.70
N LYS A 70 1.37 -17.75 -6.22
CA LYS A 70 2.30 -18.74 -5.68
C LYS A 70 1.73 -19.50 -4.49
N ILE A 71 1.09 -18.79 -3.55
CA ILE A 71 0.46 -19.40 -2.39
C ILE A 71 -0.72 -20.29 -2.80
N SER A 72 -1.56 -19.82 -3.75
CA SER A 72 -2.72 -20.58 -4.23
C SER A 72 -2.34 -21.90 -4.94
N HIS A 73 -1.19 -21.94 -5.61
CA HIS A 73 -0.70 -23.15 -6.28
C HIS A 73 0.04 -24.13 -5.34
N ASP A 74 0.33 -23.73 -4.12
CA ASP A 74 0.97 -24.63 -3.15
C ASP A 74 -0.09 -25.41 -2.35
N LYS A 75 -0.18 -26.72 -2.60
CA LYS A 75 -1.11 -27.61 -1.89
C LYS A 75 -0.95 -27.55 -0.37
N LYS A 76 0.25 -27.26 0.14
CA LYS A 76 0.53 -27.11 1.58
C LYS A 76 -0.10 -25.85 2.17
N SER A 77 -0.59 -24.95 1.32
CA SER A 77 -1.27 -23.70 1.72
C SER A 77 -2.76 -23.89 2.01
N SER A 78 -3.33 -25.05 1.67
CA SER A 78 -4.74 -25.34 1.95
C SER A 78 -5.08 -25.11 3.42
N LYS A 79 -6.26 -24.53 3.67
CA LYS A 79 -6.82 -24.21 4.99
C LYS A 79 -5.91 -23.32 5.86
N LYS A 80 -5.10 -22.46 5.24
CA LYS A 80 -4.24 -21.52 5.95
C LYS A 80 -4.59 -20.05 5.65
N ILE A 81 -4.13 -19.18 6.54
CA ILE A 81 -4.30 -17.74 6.43
C ILE A 81 -2.94 -17.11 6.16
N TYR A 82 -2.87 -16.27 5.13
CA TYR A 82 -1.66 -15.54 4.74
C TYR A 82 -1.90 -14.04 4.67
N ASN A 83 -1.01 -13.28 5.29
CA ASN A 83 -0.94 -11.84 5.07
C ASN A 83 -0.28 -11.57 3.71
N ILE A 84 -0.89 -10.68 2.92
CA ILE A 84 -0.37 -10.24 1.63
C ILE A 84 0.05 -8.78 1.77
N GLY A 85 1.36 -8.53 1.77
CA GLY A 85 1.92 -7.22 2.03
C GLY A 85 3.39 -7.13 1.62
N SER A 86 4.04 -6.03 1.95
CA SER A 86 5.48 -5.86 1.72
C SER A 86 6.27 -6.27 2.96
N PRO A 87 7.36 -7.02 2.80
CA PRO A 87 8.30 -7.30 3.88
C PRO A 87 9.22 -6.11 4.18
N ASN A 88 9.24 -5.12 3.31
CA ASN A 88 10.17 -4.00 3.35
C ASN A 88 9.86 -3.02 4.49
N SER A 89 10.81 -2.10 4.71
CA SER A 89 10.73 -1.08 5.75
C SER A 89 9.54 -0.15 5.59
N ASP A 90 9.07 0.35 6.71
CA ASP A 90 8.02 1.34 6.76
C ASP A 90 8.47 2.67 6.16
N ILE A 91 7.57 3.34 5.48
CA ILE A 91 7.74 4.71 5.00
C ILE A 91 6.75 5.64 5.71
N SER A 92 7.20 6.82 6.16
CA SER A 92 6.29 7.81 6.73
C SER A 92 5.46 8.49 5.64
N ILE A 93 4.29 9.02 6.02
CA ILE A 93 3.43 9.76 5.07
C ILE A 93 4.16 11.00 4.52
N MET A 94 5.01 11.62 5.34
CA MET A 94 5.87 12.73 4.90
C MET A 94 6.89 12.28 3.84
N GLN A 95 7.55 11.13 4.05
CA GLN A 95 8.49 10.58 3.07
C GLN A 95 7.78 10.17 1.76
N LEU A 96 6.58 9.60 1.87
CA LEU A 96 5.75 9.27 0.71
C LEU A 96 5.42 10.52 -0.10
N ALA A 97 4.99 11.61 0.55
CA ALA A 97 4.70 12.87 -0.13
C ALA A 97 5.93 13.43 -0.86
N LYS A 98 7.12 13.38 -0.23
CA LYS A 98 8.38 13.80 -0.87
C LYS A 98 8.70 12.97 -2.12
N LYS A 99 8.51 11.64 -2.07
CA LYS A 99 8.70 10.76 -3.23
C LYS A 99 7.73 11.09 -4.36
N ILE A 100 6.45 11.31 -4.05
CA ILE A 100 5.43 11.69 -5.05
C ILE A 100 5.79 13.04 -5.69
N MET A 101 6.21 14.03 -4.90
CA MET A 101 6.66 15.33 -5.43
C MET A 101 7.84 15.19 -6.39
N LYS A 102 8.80 14.31 -6.06
CA LYS A 102 9.94 14.01 -6.95
C LYS A 102 9.48 13.41 -8.28
N ILE A 103 8.57 12.42 -8.24
CA ILE A 103 8.01 11.78 -9.45
C ILE A 103 7.27 12.79 -10.34
N LEU A 104 6.50 13.69 -9.72
CA LEU A 104 5.71 14.70 -10.43
C LEU A 104 6.54 15.89 -10.90
N ASN A 105 7.80 16.01 -10.48
CA ASN A 105 8.66 17.16 -10.66
C ASN A 105 8.02 18.48 -10.15
N VAL A 106 7.40 18.43 -8.97
CA VAL A 106 6.69 19.56 -8.35
C VAL A 106 7.38 19.93 -7.05
N LYS A 107 7.62 21.22 -6.83
CA LYS A 107 8.17 21.77 -5.59
C LYS A 107 7.09 22.53 -4.82
N LYS A 108 6.70 22.03 -3.65
CA LYS A 108 5.76 22.66 -2.72
C LYS A 108 6.27 22.55 -1.29
N LYS A 109 5.85 23.50 -0.43
CA LYS A 109 6.16 23.43 1.00
C LYS A 109 5.26 22.39 1.66
N LEU A 110 5.88 21.36 2.27
CA LEU A 110 5.16 20.37 3.08
C LEU A 110 5.10 20.84 4.53
N LEU A 111 3.91 20.87 5.10
CA LEU A 111 3.65 21.26 6.47
C LEU A 111 3.00 20.09 7.20
N GLN A 112 3.39 19.90 8.45
CA GLN A 112 2.72 18.95 9.34
C GLN A 112 1.45 19.60 9.90
N SER A 113 0.33 18.90 9.85
CA SER A 113 -0.89 19.32 10.54
C SER A 113 -0.69 19.26 12.05
N LYS A 114 -1.22 20.28 12.75
CA LYS A 114 -1.36 20.25 14.21
C LYS A 114 -2.49 19.32 14.67
N LYS A 115 -3.46 19.03 13.78
CA LYS A 115 -4.54 18.09 14.02
C LYS A 115 -4.00 16.66 13.91
N ILE A 116 -4.13 15.87 14.97
CA ILE A 116 -3.84 14.45 15.00
C ILE A 116 -5.18 13.72 14.89
N GLU A 117 -5.30 12.79 13.98
CA GLU A 117 -6.43 11.85 13.94
C GLU A 117 -6.12 10.69 14.89
N ASP A 118 -6.73 10.70 16.08
CA ASP A 118 -6.40 9.78 17.18
C ASP A 118 -6.69 8.30 16.88
N ASN A 119 -7.58 8.02 15.93
CA ASN A 119 -8.00 6.64 15.61
C ASN A 119 -7.08 5.91 14.61
N SER A 120 -5.97 6.52 14.19
CA SER A 120 -5.05 5.89 13.23
C SER A 120 -3.78 5.39 13.93
N PRO A 121 -3.46 4.09 13.88
CA PRO A 121 -2.27 3.56 14.53
C PRO A 121 -1.00 4.22 13.96
N LYS A 122 -0.05 4.62 14.84
CA LYS A 122 1.22 5.24 14.45
C LYS A 122 2.04 4.39 13.49
N LYS A 123 1.95 3.06 13.63
CA LYS A 123 2.63 2.08 12.78
C LYS A 123 1.67 0.96 12.42
N ARG A 124 1.63 0.59 11.13
CA ARG A 124 0.88 -0.56 10.64
C ARG A 124 1.75 -1.37 9.69
N ARG A 125 2.14 -2.54 10.14
CA ARG A 125 2.96 -3.49 9.40
C ARG A 125 2.37 -4.89 9.55
N PRO A 126 2.14 -5.64 8.46
CA PRO A 126 1.71 -7.03 8.56
C PRO A 126 2.84 -7.94 9.03
N ASP A 127 2.49 -8.97 9.77
CA ASP A 127 3.39 -10.12 9.98
C ASP A 127 3.43 -10.95 8.69
N MET A 128 4.61 -11.01 8.08
CA MET A 128 4.84 -11.71 6.81
C MET A 128 5.54 -13.07 6.96
N ASN A 129 5.75 -13.57 8.17
CA ASN A 129 6.54 -14.77 8.45
C ASN A 129 6.07 -15.99 7.65
N LYS A 130 4.75 -16.21 7.55
CA LYS A 130 4.18 -17.32 6.76
C LYS A 130 4.30 -17.11 5.25
N SER A 131 4.27 -15.87 4.80
CA SER A 131 4.27 -15.52 3.37
C SER A 131 5.69 -15.39 2.81
N ILE A 132 6.69 -15.14 3.66
CA ILE A 132 8.06 -14.80 3.24
C ILE A 132 8.73 -15.93 2.43
N ILE A 133 8.38 -17.19 2.69
CA ILE A 133 8.93 -18.35 1.98
C ILE A 133 8.56 -18.37 0.48
N PHE A 134 7.50 -17.65 0.10
CA PHE A 134 7.05 -17.53 -1.30
C PHE A 134 7.70 -16.35 -2.03
N PHE A 135 8.49 -15.52 -1.35
CA PHE A 135 9.19 -14.39 -1.94
C PHE A 135 10.39 -14.84 -2.78
N LYS A 136 10.18 -15.03 -4.08
CA LYS A 136 11.27 -15.27 -5.04
C LYS A 136 11.70 -14.01 -5.79
N SER A 137 10.94 -12.92 -5.70
CA SER A 137 11.20 -11.65 -6.41
C SER A 137 11.30 -10.49 -5.43
N LYS A 138 12.17 -9.54 -5.74
CA LYS A 138 12.32 -8.33 -4.94
C LYS A 138 11.11 -7.41 -5.16
N HIS A 139 10.47 -7.00 -4.08
CA HIS A 139 9.44 -5.97 -4.14
C HIS A 139 10.08 -4.62 -4.47
N ASN A 140 9.71 -4.01 -5.60
CA ASN A 140 10.20 -2.70 -6.00
C ASN A 140 9.11 -1.63 -5.74
N PHE A 141 9.16 -1.06 -4.54
CA PHE A 141 8.23 -0.01 -4.12
C PHE A 141 8.32 1.24 -5.00
N ASP A 142 9.53 1.70 -5.33
CA ASP A 142 9.72 2.96 -6.05
C ASP A 142 9.24 2.87 -7.51
N GLU A 143 9.44 1.74 -8.17
CA GLU A 143 8.88 1.49 -9.50
C GLU A 143 7.35 1.46 -9.48
N GLY A 144 6.76 0.72 -8.55
CA GLY A 144 5.31 0.66 -8.37
C GLY A 144 4.71 2.02 -8.06
N LEU A 145 5.37 2.81 -7.20
CA LEU A 145 4.94 4.17 -6.88
C LEU A 145 5.00 5.07 -8.13
N HIS A 146 6.05 4.98 -8.93
CA HIS A 146 6.18 5.73 -10.17
C HIS A 146 5.04 5.41 -11.15
N LYS A 147 4.76 4.13 -11.41
CA LYS A 147 3.66 3.68 -12.29
C LYS A 147 2.31 4.22 -11.78
N THR A 148 2.05 4.11 -10.48
CA THR A 148 0.81 4.55 -9.85
C THR A 148 0.61 6.06 -9.94
N VAL A 149 1.64 6.84 -9.56
CA VAL A 149 1.58 8.31 -9.57
C VAL A 149 1.45 8.85 -11.00
N THR A 150 2.14 8.24 -11.97
CA THR A 150 2.05 8.61 -13.39
C THR A 150 0.64 8.36 -13.94
N TRP A 151 0.01 7.24 -13.56
CA TRP A 151 -1.38 6.96 -13.91
C TRP A 151 -2.33 8.04 -13.36
N TYR A 152 -2.22 8.38 -12.07
CA TYR A 152 -3.04 9.43 -11.46
C TYR A 152 -2.76 10.84 -12.01
N LYS A 153 -1.50 11.12 -12.38
CA LYS A 153 -1.18 12.39 -13.07
C LYS A 153 -1.98 12.53 -14.35
N ARG A 154 -2.03 11.49 -15.19
CA ARG A 154 -2.83 11.49 -16.42
C ARG A 154 -4.31 11.68 -16.10
N TYR A 155 -4.85 10.91 -15.18
CA TYR A 155 -6.25 10.95 -14.77
C TYR A 155 -6.71 12.30 -14.21
N PHE A 156 -5.87 12.99 -13.43
CA PHE A 156 -6.24 14.29 -12.85
C PHE A 156 -5.98 15.49 -13.77
N LEU A 157 -5.28 15.31 -14.86
CA LEU A 157 -4.96 16.38 -15.82
C LEU A 157 -5.66 16.21 -17.16
N SER A 158 -6.34 15.06 -17.40
CA SER A 158 -7.33 14.88 -18.47
C SER A 158 -8.63 15.57 -18.12
#